data_d80cf32aae95bf69384fcd046d079ae0
#
_entry.id   d80cf32aae95bf69384fcd046d079ae0
#
_cell.length_a   1.000
_cell.length_b   1.000
_cell.length_c   1.000
_cell.angle_alpha   90.00
_cell.angle_beta   90.00
_cell.angle_gamma   90.00
#
_symmetry.space_group_name_H-M   'P 1'
#
loop_
_entity.id
_entity.type
_entity.pdbx_description
1 polymer ?
#
loop_
_entity_poly.entity_id
_entity_poly.type
_entity_poly.pdbx_seq_one_letter_code
_entity_poly.pdbx_strand_id
1 'polypeptide(L)'
;AVQMAQTARQQGGHPQIKSLAASIITDQQAEIAQMTPIAQKLGVKPDAVPLGGQMSGGMMSDAQALGISMSQMGMSMNMSSLGTARPFDRAFIDMMIPHHQGAVRMAHAELAKGTNPQLRALARRIVTAQDREIGAMNQWRARWYGATSPAGGMPQG
;
A
#
# COMPACT_ATOMS: atom_id res chain seq x y z
N ALA A 1 -2.25 -3.13 3.74
CA ALA A 1 -0.80 -3.19 4.05
C ALA A 1 -0.54 -3.49 5.53
N VAL A 2 -1.16 -2.79 6.50
CA VAL A 2 -0.86 -2.94 7.94
C VAL A 2 -0.99 -4.39 8.42
N GLN A 3 -2.07 -5.09 8.08
CA GLN A 3 -2.24 -6.50 8.47
C GLN A 3 -1.16 -7.41 7.86
N MET A 4 -0.81 -7.22 6.58
CA MET A 4 0.29 -7.95 5.94
C MET A 4 1.62 -7.67 6.65
N ALA A 5 1.87 -6.43 7.00
CA ALA A 5 3.08 -6.04 7.73
C ALA A 5 3.13 -6.63 9.15
N GLN A 6 2.00 -6.69 9.85
CA GLN A 6 1.94 -7.37 11.17
C GLN A 6 2.29 -8.85 11.05
N THR A 7 1.78 -9.54 10.04
CA THR A 7 2.14 -10.94 9.78
C THR A 7 3.62 -11.07 9.41
N ALA A 8 4.16 -10.14 8.61
CA ALA A 8 5.56 -10.15 8.22
C ALA A 8 6.54 -9.89 9.39
N ARG A 9 6.14 -9.09 10.37
CA ARG A 9 6.93 -8.94 11.61
C ARG A 9 7.09 -10.25 12.38
N GLN A 10 6.07 -11.11 12.34
CA GLN A 10 6.07 -12.39 13.05
C GLN A 10 6.73 -13.49 12.23
N GLN A 11 6.43 -13.60 10.94
CA GLN A 11 6.78 -14.75 10.09
C GLN A 11 7.92 -14.48 9.11
N GLY A 12 8.33 -13.23 8.91
CA GLY A 12 9.42 -12.88 8.01
C GLY A 12 10.71 -13.61 8.34
N GLY A 13 11.35 -14.21 7.36
CA GLY A 13 12.61 -14.91 7.51
C GLY A 13 13.83 -13.96 7.50
N HIS A 14 13.78 -12.94 6.64
CA HIS A 14 14.85 -11.96 6.52
C HIS A 14 14.62 -10.75 7.43
N PRO A 15 15.68 -10.26 8.13
CA PRO A 15 15.59 -9.06 8.97
C PRO A 15 15.06 -7.83 8.22
N GLN A 16 15.40 -7.70 6.94
CA GLN A 16 14.95 -6.60 6.08
C GLN A 16 13.42 -6.59 5.92
N ILE A 17 12.79 -7.75 5.80
CA ILE A 17 11.32 -7.86 5.73
C ILE A 17 10.68 -7.42 7.04
N LYS A 18 11.23 -7.83 8.17
CA LYS A 18 10.73 -7.41 9.49
C LYS A 18 10.88 -5.91 9.72
N SER A 19 12.01 -5.34 9.28
CA SER A 19 12.27 -3.91 9.38
C SER A 19 11.33 -3.11 8.47
N LEU A 20 11.17 -3.52 7.21
CA LEU A 20 10.23 -2.90 6.30
C LEU A 20 8.79 -2.97 6.84
N ALA A 21 8.39 -4.11 7.35
CA ALA A 21 7.06 -4.28 7.95
C ALA A 21 6.82 -3.33 9.14
N ALA A 22 7.83 -3.10 9.97
CA ALA A 22 7.75 -2.12 11.05
C ALA A 22 7.60 -0.69 10.52
N SER A 23 8.37 -0.30 9.51
CA SER A 23 8.25 1.01 8.85
C SER A 23 6.87 1.21 8.24
N ILE A 24 6.37 0.24 7.47
CA ILE A 24 5.03 0.30 6.85
C ILE A 24 3.94 0.55 7.91
N ILE A 25 4.01 -0.14 9.05
CA ILE A 25 3.02 0.05 10.13
C ILE A 25 3.09 1.49 10.65
N THR A 26 4.28 1.98 10.96
CA THR A 26 4.49 3.32 11.51
C THR A 26 4.06 4.40 10.52
N ASP A 27 4.49 4.30 9.27
CA ASP A 27 4.23 5.30 8.25
C ASP A 27 2.74 5.36 7.91
N GLN A 28 2.09 4.22 7.76
CA GLN A 28 0.64 4.20 7.48
C GLN A 28 -0.20 4.67 8.67
N GLN A 29 0.20 4.40 9.90
CA GLN A 29 -0.48 4.97 11.06
C GLN A 29 -0.35 6.49 11.10
N ALA A 30 0.84 7.04 10.77
CA ALA A 30 1.05 8.48 10.68
C ALA A 30 0.24 9.12 9.54
N GLU A 31 0.15 8.48 8.39
CA GLU A 31 -0.67 8.92 7.25
C GLU A 31 -2.16 8.97 7.61
N ILE A 32 -2.68 7.95 8.25
CA ILE A 32 -4.05 7.89 8.74
C ILE A 32 -4.32 9.01 9.74
N ALA A 33 -3.40 9.24 10.70
CA ALA A 33 -3.53 10.31 11.68
C ALA A 33 -3.57 11.70 11.03
N GLN A 34 -2.86 11.88 9.91
CA GLN A 34 -2.90 13.13 9.14
C GLN A 34 -4.17 13.27 8.29
N MET A 35 -4.67 12.18 7.72
CA MET A 35 -5.89 12.18 6.91
C MET A 35 -7.16 12.41 7.73
N THR A 36 -7.24 11.88 8.93
CA THR A 36 -8.44 11.93 9.78
C THR A 36 -8.97 13.36 9.99
N PRO A 37 -8.16 14.35 10.44
CA PRO A 37 -8.66 15.72 10.64
C PRO A 37 -9.01 16.41 9.33
N ILE A 38 -8.36 16.04 8.22
CA ILE A 38 -8.68 16.59 6.90
C ILE A 38 -10.04 16.05 6.43
N ALA A 39 -10.28 14.75 6.56
CA ALA A 39 -11.54 14.11 6.25
C ALA A 39 -12.70 14.71 7.06
N GLN A 40 -12.49 14.96 8.36
CA GLN A 40 -13.48 15.61 9.22
C GLN A 40 -13.84 17.03 8.74
N LYS A 41 -12.83 17.82 8.36
CA LYS A 41 -13.05 19.17 7.81
C LYS A 41 -13.80 19.18 6.48
N LEU A 42 -13.63 18.13 5.68
CA LEU A 42 -14.31 17.94 4.40
C LEU A 42 -15.69 17.28 4.54
N GLY A 43 -16.13 16.98 5.77
CA GLY A 43 -17.42 16.33 6.03
C GLY A 43 -17.45 14.83 5.68
N VAL A 44 -16.30 14.23 5.44
CA VAL A 44 -16.16 12.80 5.19
C VAL A 44 -16.09 12.08 6.54
N LYS A 45 -16.98 11.11 6.77
CA LYS A 45 -16.97 10.34 8.01
C LYS A 45 -15.70 9.49 8.09
N PRO A 46 -14.95 9.50 9.22
CA PRO A 46 -13.74 8.69 9.40
C PRO A 46 -13.97 7.19 9.21
N ASP A 47 -15.18 6.72 9.49
CA ASP A 47 -15.58 5.31 9.33
C ASP A 47 -15.65 4.86 7.85
N ALA A 48 -15.56 5.79 6.91
CA ALA A 48 -15.46 5.48 5.48
C ALA A 48 -14.05 5.02 5.06
N VAL A 49 -13.05 5.12 5.96
CA VAL A 49 -11.69 4.64 5.71
C VAL A 49 -11.48 3.33 6.48
N PRO A 50 -11.60 2.15 5.86
CA PRO A 50 -11.43 0.88 6.56
C PRO A 50 -9.98 0.68 6.95
N LEU A 51 -9.70 0.71 8.24
CA LEU A 51 -8.41 0.37 8.85
C LEU A 51 -8.11 -1.14 8.80
N GLY A 52 -8.99 -1.94 8.27
CA GLY A 52 -8.84 -3.38 8.17
C GLY A 52 -9.78 -4.00 7.15
N GLY A 53 -9.29 -4.30 6.00
CA GLY A 53 -9.73 -5.35 5.09
C GLY A 53 -11.18 -5.38 4.57
N GLN A 54 -12.08 -4.53 5.03
CA GLN A 54 -13.44 -4.44 4.48
C GLN A 54 -13.70 -3.03 3.94
N MET A 55 -14.00 -2.95 2.66
CA MET A 55 -14.35 -1.70 2.01
C MET A 55 -15.78 -1.31 2.33
N SER A 56 -15.97 -0.09 2.86
CA SER A 56 -17.29 0.53 2.90
C SER A 56 -17.71 0.99 1.50
N GLY A 57 -19.02 1.03 1.24
CA GLY A 57 -19.57 1.41 -0.08
C GLY A 57 -19.09 2.77 -0.60
N GLY A 58 -18.65 3.70 0.27
CA GLY A 58 -18.11 5.00 -0.11
C GLY A 58 -16.77 4.92 -0.85
N MET A 59 -15.85 4.06 -0.42
CA MET A 59 -14.56 3.87 -1.10
C MET A 59 -14.69 3.23 -2.48
N MET A 60 -15.71 2.39 -2.68
CA MET A 60 -16.01 1.82 -3.99
C MET A 60 -16.51 2.89 -4.98
N SER A 61 -17.32 3.84 -4.51
CA SER A 61 -17.78 4.96 -5.35
C SER A 61 -16.64 5.92 -5.67
N ASP A 62 -15.71 6.19 -4.75
CA ASP A 62 -14.59 7.08 -4.98
C ASP A 62 -13.53 6.45 -5.91
N ALA A 63 -13.24 5.17 -5.75
CA ALA A 63 -12.39 4.42 -6.68
C ALA A 63 -12.99 4.37 -8.09
N GLN A 64 -14.29 4.17 -8.18
CA GLN A 64 -15.03 4.17 -9.44
C GLN A 64 -15.05 5.58 -10.10
N ALA A 65 -15.21 6.63 -9.31
CA ALA A 65 -15.11 8.01 -9.77
C ALA A 65 -13.71 8.37 -10.29
N LEU A 66 -12.66 7.75 -9.73
CA LEU A 66 -11.27 7.89 -10.18
C LEU A 66 -10.92 6.94 -11.34
N GLY A 67 -11.81 6.01 -11.72
CA GLY A 67 -11.56 5.02 -12.76
C GLY A 67 -10.52 3.96 -12.37
N ILE A 68 -10.37 3.69 -11.08
CA ILE A 68 -9.37 2.73 -10.54
C ILE A 68 -10.09 1.46 -10.08
N SER A 69 -9.75 0.31 -10.63
CA SER A 69 -10.33 -0.97 -10.21
C SER A 69 -9.72 -1.48 -8.89
N MET A 70 -10.47 -2.37 -8.20
CA MET A 70 -10.01 -3.04 -6.98
C MET A 70 -8.68 -3.79 -7.17
N SER A 71 -8.50 -4.43 -8.32
CA SER A 71 -7.25 -5.11 -8.67
C SER A 71 -6.11 -4.12 -8.87
N GLN A 72 -6.38 -2.95 -9.45
CA GLN A 72 -5.39 -1.89 -9.61
C GLN A 72 -5.00 -1.21 -8.29
N MET A 73 -5.88 -1.24 -7.29
CA MET A 73 -5.57 -0.80 -5.93
C MET A 73 -4.78 -1.83 -5.12
N GLY A 74 -4.55 -3.03 -5.67
CA GLY A 74 -3.86 -4.11 -4.95
C GLY A 74 -4.66 -4.67 -3.76
N MET A 75 -5.98 -4.48 -3.74
CA MET A 75 -6.83 -4.83 -2.59
C MET A 75 -7.54 -6.17 -2.72
N SER A 76 -7.40 -6.87 -3.85
CA SER A 76 -7.98 -8.21 -4.08
C SER A 76 -7.14 -9.34 -3.47
N MET A 77 -6.52 -9.13 -2.32
CA MET A 77 -5.55 -10.07 -1.75
C MET A 77 -6.16 -10.96 -0.68
N ASN A 78 -5.88 -12.25 -0.80
CA ASN A 78 -6.28 -13.22 0.21
C ASN A 78 -5.23 -13.31 1.33
N MET A 79 -5.51 -12.67 2.46
CA MET A 79 -4.64 -12.64 3.64
C MET A 79 -4.36 -14.03 4.22
N SER A 80 -5.30 -14.97 4.09
CA SER A 80 -5.10 -16.33 4.57
C SER A 80 -4.04 -17.08 3.76
N SER A 81 -3.92 -16.79 2.47
CA SER A 81 -2.88 -17.39 1.62
C SER A 81 -1.47 -16.88 1.98
N LEU A 82 -1.33 -15.64 2.45
CA LEU A 82 -0.05 -15.11 2.88
C LEU A 82 0.48 -15.85 4.12
N GLY A 83 -0.35 -16.11 5.11
CA GLY A 83 0.05 -16.76 6.35
C GLY A 83 0.59 -18.18 6.16
N THR A 84 0.16 -18.87 5.11
CA THR A 84 0.55 -20.24 4.78
C THR A 84 1.60 -20.35 3.67
N ALA A 85 1.85 -19.26 2.94
CA ALA A 85 2.77 -19.26 1.80
C ALA A 85 4.23 -19.57 2.21
N ARG A 86 4.93 -20.32 1.36
CA ARG A 86 6.36 -20.62 1.54
C ARG A 86 7.10 -20.47 0.19
N PRO A 87 8.25 -19.80 0.13
CA PRO A 87 8.82 -18.97 1.22
C PRO A 87 7.95 -17.75 1.52
N PHE A 88 7.76 -17.44 2.80
CA PHE A 88 6.90 -16.34 3.25
C PHE A 88 7.33 -14.99 2.68
N ASP A 89 8.62 -14.66 2.76
CA ASP A 89 9.14 -13.36 2.35
C ASP A 89 8.91 -13.08 0.86
N ARG A 90 9.01 -14.11 0.02
CA ARG A 90 8.66 -14.01 -1.41
C ARG A 90 7.19 -13.65 -1.60
N ALA A 91 6.31 -14.38 -0.93
CA ALA A 91 4.87 -14.14 -1.03
C ALA A 91 4.49 -12.75 -0.49
N PHE A 92 5.13 -12.33 0.61
CA PHE A 92 4.95 -10.99 1.16
C PHE A 92 5.34 -9.90 0.14
N ILE A 93 6.51 -10.00 -0.49
CA ILE A 93 6.96 -9.07 -1.51
C ILE A 93 6.00 -9.05 -2.70
N ASP A 94 5.64 -10.22 -3.22
CA ASP A 94 4.77 -10.36 -4.39
C ASP A 94 3.34 -9.86 -4.14
N MET A 95 2.89 -9.80 -2.89
CA MET A 95 1.62 -9.20 -2.50
C MET A 95 1.73 -7.71 -2.16
N MET A 96 2.82 -7.29 -1.53
CA MET A 96 2.98 -5.91 -1.06
C MET A 96 3.28 -4.94 -2.20
N ILE A 97 4.04 -5.34 -3.21
CA ILE A 97 4.36 -4.48 -4.36
C ILE A 97 3.09 -4.01 -5.10
N PRO A 98 2.15 -4.88 -5.52
CA PRO A 98 0.90 -4.42 -6.15
C PRO A 98 0.08 -3.49 -5.25
N HIS A 99 0.09 -3.74 -3.94
CA HIS A 99 -0.60 -2.87 -2.97
C HIS A 99 0.02 -1.46 -2.94
N HIS A 100 1.34 -1.36 -2.91
CA HIS A 100 2.07 -0.10 -2.96
C HIS A 100 1.85 0.63 -4.29
N GLN A 101 1.89 -0.08 -5.41
CA GLN A 101 1.58 0.49 -6.74
C GLN A 101 0.15 1.05 -6.79
N GLY A 102 -0.81 0.39 -6.14
CA GLY A 102 -2.17 0.89 -6.00
C GLY A 102 -2.22 2.23 -5.25
N ALA A 103 -1.51 2.34 -4.13
CA ALA A 103 -1.42 3.58 -3.36
C ALA A 103 -0.74 4.70 -4.13
N VAL A 104 0.34 4.41 -4.87
CA VAL A 104 1.03 5.38 -5.74
C VAL A 104 0.06 5.91 -6.82
N ARG A 105 -0.70 5.04 -7.47
CA ARG A 105 -1.72 5.48 -8.46
C ARG A 105 -2.78 6.38 -7.84
N MET A 106 -3.28 6.05 -6.66
CA MET A 106 -4.26 6.92 -5.95
C MET A 106 -3.63 8.27 -5.58
N ALA A 107 -2.38 8.29 -5.11
CA ALA A 107 -1.67 9.53 -4.80
C ALA A 107 -1.45 10.39 -6.04
N HIS A 108 -1.12 9.81 -7.19
CA HIS A 108 -1.04 10.54 -8.46
C HIS A 108 -2.38 11.11 -8.91
N ALA A 109 -3.49 10.37 -8.72
CA ALA A 109 -4.83 10.88 -9.01
C ALA A 109 -5.17 12.10 -8.13
N GLU A 110 -4.82 12.08 -6.84
CA GLU A 110 -4.96 13.24 -5.95
C GLU A 110 -4.10 14.41 -6.41
N LEU A 111 -2.87 14.18 -6.85
CA LEU A 111 -2.00 15.24 -7.37
C LEU A 111 -2.52 15.84 -8.68
N ALA A 112 -3.21 15.06 -9.49
CA ALA A 112 -3.78 15.54 -10.77
C ALA A 112 -5.10 16.29 -10.59
N LYS A 113 -5.98 15.83 -9.69
CA LYS A 113 -7.37 16.30 -9.58
C LYS A 113 -7.69 16.98 -8.25
N GLY A 114 -6.94 16.65 -7.17
CA GLY A 114 -7.18 17.18 -5.83
C GLY A 114 -6.81 18.66 -5.71
N THR A 115 -7.60 19.40 -4.95
CA THR A 115 -7.43 20.83 -4.72
C THR A 115 -6.94 21.16 -3.31
N ASN A 116 -7.07 20.21 -2.37
CA ASN A 116 -6.65 20.42 -0.98
C ASN A 116 -5.12 20.35 -0.87
N PRO A 117 -4.43 21.42 -0.44
CA PRO A 117 -2.97 21.48 -0.39
C PRO A 117 -2.38 20.47 0.61
N GLN A 118 -3.07 20.16 1.71
CA GLN A 118 -2.61 19.20 2.71
C GLN A 118 -2.65 17.77 2.16
N LEU A 119 -3.74 17.40 1.46
CA LEU A 119 -3.85 16.10 0.79
C LEU A 119 -2.83 15.96 -0.34
N ARG A 120 -2.60 17.01 -1.11
CA ARG A 120 -1.56 17.00 -2.16
C ARG A 120 -0.16 16.85 -1.59
N ALA A 121 0.15 17.50 -0.47
CA ALA A 121 1.43 17.33 0.22
C ALA A 121 1.61 15.91 0.75
N LEU A 122 0.56 15.32 1.33
CA LEU A 122 0.55 13.92 1.76
C LEU A 122 0.75 12.96 0.59
N ALA A 123 0.03 13.17 -0.53
CA ALA A 123 0.15 12.36 -1.73
C ALA A 123 1.60 12.33 -2.27
N ARG A 124 2.32 13.46 -2.29
CA ARG A 124 3.74 13.48 -2.69
C ARG A 124 4.62 12.64 -1.77
N ARG A 125 4.39 12.69 -0.45
CA ARG A 125 5.14 11.86 0.51
C ARG A 125 4.86 10.39 0.31
N ILE A 126 3.60 10.00 0.09
CA ILE A 126 3.19 8.63 -0.19
C ILE A 126 3.91 8.11 -1.44
N VAL A 127 3.87 8.85 -2.55
CA VAL A 127 4.58 8.46 -3.79
C VAL A 127 6.07 8.21 -3.49
N THR A 128 6.76 9.16 -2.88
CA THR A 128 8.20 9.05 -2.60
C THR A 128 8.53 7.85 -1.70
N ALA A 129 7.77 7.65 -0.63
CA ALA A 129 8.01 6.57 0.32
C ALA A 129 7.75 5.20 -0.32
N GLN A 130 6.63 5.05 -1.00
CA GLN A 130 6.21 3.77 -1.54
C GLN A 130 7.01 3.37 -2.79
N ASP A 131 7.44 4.29 -3.63
CA ASP A 131 8.36 3.99 -4.73
C ASP A 131 9.71 3.47 -4.22
N ARG A 132 10.24 4.06 -3.15
CA ARG A 132 11.47 3.58 -2.49
C ARG A 132 11.29 2.15 -1.93
N GLU A 133 10.17 1.86 -1.31
CA GLU A 133 9.86 0.54 -0.75
C GLU A 133 9.66 -0.51 -1.86
N ILE A 134 8.98 -0.17 -2.95
CA ILE A 134 8.88 -1.02 -4.15
C ILE A 134 10.27 -1.35 -4.69
N GLY A 135 11.14 -0.35 -4.82
CA GLY A 135 12.50 -0.54 -5.29
C GLY A 135 13.30 -1.51 -4.40
N ALA A 136 13.24 -1.33 -3.07
CA ALA A 136 13.89 -2.21 -2.11
C ALA A 136 13.37 -3.65 -2.19
N MET A 137 12.06 -3.82 -2.22
CA MET A 137 11.42 -5.14 -2.34
C MET A 137 11.82 -5.86 -3.64
N ASN A 138 11.88 -5.17 -4.76
CA ASN A 138 12.32 -5.73 -6.02
C ASN A 138 13.80 -6.17 -5.99
N GLN A 139 14.68 -5.37 -5.38
CA GLN A 139 16.08 -5.73 -5.19
C GLN A 139 16.23 -7.00 -4.33
N TRP A 140 15.50 -7.08 -3.22
CA TRP A 140 15.52 -8.27 -2.37
C TRP A 140 14.94 -9.48 -3.06
N ARG A 141 13.83 -9.30 -3.78
CA ARG A 141 13.20 -10.37 -4.55
C ARG A 141 14.14 -10.96 -5.60
N ALA A 142 14.83 -10.11 -6.36
CA ALA A 142 15.82 -10.55 -7.33
C ALA A 142 17.04 -11.23 -6.67
N ARG A 143 17.53 -10.65 -5.56
CA ARG A 143 18.70 -11.16 -4.85
C ARG A 143 18.46 -12.51 -4.19
N TRP A 144 17.29 -12.70 -3.58
CA TRP A 144 17.00 -13.92 -2.81
C TRP A 144 16.33 -15.02 -3.63
N TYR A 145 15.63 -14.65 -4.70
CA TYR A 145 14.79 -15.57 -5.48
C TYR A 145 15.05 -15.52 -6.99
N GLY A 146 16.07 -14.81 -7.43
CA GLY A 146 16.57 -14.82 -8.80
C GLY A 146 15.79 -13.97 -9.82
N ALA A 147 14.69 -13.33 -9.42
CA ALA A 147 13.91 -12.46 -10.30
C ALA A 147 13.13 -11.40 -9.50
N THR A 148 12.84 -10.26 -10.12
CA THR A 148 11.93 -9.24 -9.57
C THR A 148 10.49 -9.78 -9.48
N SER A 149 9.62 -9.09 -8.72
CA SER A 149 8.21 -9.45 -8.69
C SER A 149 7.57 -9.26 -10.07
N PRO A 150 6.66 -10.18 -10.48
CA PRO A 150 5.92 -10.02 -11.73
C PRO A 150 5.18 -8.69 -11.84
N ALA A 151 4.69 -8.16 -10.72
CA ALA A 151 4.05 -6.84 -10.65
C ALA A 151 5.04 -5.66 -10.71
N GLY A 152 6.31 -5.90 -10.38
CA GLY A 152 7.37 -4.87 -10.37
C GLY A 152 8.20 -4.79 -11.63
N GLY A 153 7.92 -5.63 -12.61
CA GLY A 153 8.69 -5.72 -13.87
C GLY A 153 8.29 -4.74 -14.97
N MET A 154 7.38 -3.82 -14.72
CA MET A 154 7.05 -2.78 -15.68
C MET A 154 7.97 -1.58 -15.49
N PRO A 155 8.77 -1.20 -16.51
CA PRO A 155 9.45 0.10 -16.49
C PRO A 155 8.37 1.19 -16.42
N GLN A 156 8.46 2.02 -15.42
CA GLN A 156 7.66 3.23 -15.33
C GLN A 156 8.20 4.18 -16.41
N GLY A 157 7.53 4.22 -17.54
CA GLY A 157 7.76 5.21 -18.59
C GLY A 157 7.21 6.57 -18.19
#